data_6f847cd43ec58b91dbfaf3d230d5597e
#
_entry.id   6f847cd43ec58b91dbfaf3d230d5597e
#
_cell.length_a   1.000
_cell.length_b   1.000
_cell.length_c   1.000
_cell.angle_alpha   90.00
_cell.angle_beta   90.00
_cell.angle_gamma   90.00
#
_symmetry.space_group_name_H-M   'P 1'
#
loop_
_entity.id
_entity.type
_entity.pdbx_description
1 polymer ?
#
loop_
_entity_poly.entity_id
_entity_poly.type
_entity_poly.pdbx_seq_one_letter_code
_entity_poly.pdbx_strand_id
1 'polypeptide(L)'
;MEEVEAKYRLDGAAAVERLRARLAAVGARRGRVEQERNLLFDRPDGALRQANQVLRLRILNGGPAGRLTYKGPAAYTGVVKQRTELEVAVDDCQVAQALLEALGYRPGLEYPKERETWYLDGAEVALDTLPFGTYCEIEGPPQVVPRLAERLDLPSEAAEPAGYPTLMARHLQHARPPGP
;
A
#
# COMPACT_ATOMS: atom_id res chain seq x y z
N MET A 1 14.36 -1.24 7.45
CA MET A 1 14.56 -2.34 6.50
C MET A 1 14.36 -1.78 5.10
N GLU A 2 14.78 -2.50 4.08
CA GLU A 2 14.56 -2.07 2.70
C GLU A 2 13.30 -2.75 2.17
N GLU A 3 12.33 -1.98 1.71
CA GLU A 3 11.13 -2.44 1.02
C GLU A 3 11.40 -2.43 -0.48
N VAL A 4 11.15 -3.56 -1.14
CA VAL A 4 11.24 -3.70 -2.60
C VAL A 4 9.90 -4.23 -3.10
N GLU A 5 9.19 -3.43 -3.88
CA GLU A 5 7.85 -3.75 -4.35
C GLU A 5 7.65 -3.43 -5.83
N ALA A 6 6.69 -4.10 -6.46
CA ALA A 6 6.08 -3.70 -7.72
C ALA A 6 4.56 -3.76 -7.58
N LYS A 7 3.87 -2.76 -8.14
CA LYS A 7 2.42 -2.65 -8.06
C LYS A 7 1.81 -2.63 -9.46
N TYR A 8 0.69 -3.34 -9.61
CA TYR A 8 -0.03 -3.51 -10.85
C TYR A 8 -1.50 -3.21 -10.66
N ARG A 9 -2.09 -2.47 -11.59
CA ARG A 9 -3.53 -2.23 -11.59
C ARG A 9 -4.27 -3.45 -12.11
N LEU A 10 -5.37 -3.81 -11.48
CA LEU A 10 -6.27 -4.89 -11.90
C LEU A 10 -7.58 -4.29 -12.41
N ASP A 11 -7.86 -4.49 -13.69
CA ASP A 11 -9.05 -3.92 -14.31
C ASP A 11 -10.27 -4.85 -14.15
N GLY A 12 -11.09 -4.52 -13.16
CA GLY A 12 -12.36 -5.18 -12.87
C GLY A 12 -12.25 -6.53 -12.13
N ALA A 13 -13.39 -7.03 -11.68
CA ALA A 13 -13.49 -8.24 -10.87
C ALA A 13 -12.92 -9.49 -11.58
N ALA A 14 -13.08 -9.58 -12.90
CA ALA A 14 -12.56 -10.71 -13.67
C ALA A 14 -11.02 -10.81 -13.64
N ALA A 15 -10.31 -9.67 -13.60
CA ALA A 15 -8.85 -9.66 -13.48
C ALA A 15 -8.41 -10.15 -12.09
N VAL A 16 -9.13 -9.75 -11.05
CA VAL A 16 -8.89 -10.20 -9.67
C VAL A 16 -9.08 -11.72 -9.54
N GLU A 17 -10.18 -12.25 -10.08
CA GLU A 17 -10.44 -13.70 -10.01
C GLU A 17 -9.42 -14.51 -10.82
N ARG A 18 -9.01 -14.03 -12.00
CA ARG A 18 -7.91 -14.67 -12.76
C ARG A 18 -6.62 -14.72 -11.95
N LEU A 19 -6.27 -13.62 -11.28
CA LEU A 19 -5.05 -13.58 -10.47
C LEU A 19 -5.15 -14.52 -9.26
N ARG A 20 -6.30 -14.59 -8.57
CA ARG A 20 -6.54 -15.57 -7.48
C ARG A 20 -6.36 -17.00 -7.98
N ALA A 21 -6.97 -17.32 -9.10
CA ALA A 21 -6.84 -18.66 -9.71
C ALA A 21 -5.38 -18.97 -10.07
N ARG A 22 -4.65 -17.99 -10.61
CA ARG A 22 -3.24 -18.13 -10.95
C ARG A 22 -2.38 -18.35 -9.71
N LEU A 23 -2.57 -17.54 -8.65
CA LEU A 23 -1.88 -17.69 -7.36
C LEU A 23 -2.08 -19.11 -6.78
N ALA A 24 -3.32 -19.61 -6.80
CA ALA A 24 -3.62 -20.96 -6.35
C ALA A 24 -2.93 -22.02 -7.23
N ALA A 25 -2.97 -21.87 -8.55
CA ALA A 25 -2.38 -22.79 -9.51
C ALA A 25 -0.85 -22.89 -9.39
N VAL A 26 -0.16 -21.80 -9.04
CA VAL A 26 1.29 -21.78 -8.81
C VAL A 26 1.70 -22.20 -7.41
N GLY A 27 0.74 -22.60 -6.55
CA GLY A 27 0.98 -23.09 -5.20
C GLY A 27 1.22 -21.99 -4.16
N ALA A 28 0.76 -20.76 -4.41
CA ALA A 28 0.82 -19.69 -3.42
C ALA A 28 -0.06 -20.04 -2.19
N ARG A 29 0.44 -19.77 -1.00
CA ARG A 29 -0.29 -19.95 0.24
C ARG A 29 -1.12 -18.70 0.54
N ARG A 30 -2.44 -18.85 0.58
CA ARG A 30 -3.34 -17.77 0.96
C ARG A 30 -3.15 -17.41 2.44
N GLY A 31 -3.02 -16.14 2.72
CA GLY A 31 -2.91 -15.57 4.05
C GLY A 31 -4.22 -14.98 4.55
N ARG A 32 -4.14 -13.79 5.16
CA ARG A 32 -5.28 -13.11 5.78
C ARG A 32 -5.97 -12.20 4.78
N VAL A 33 -7.23 -11.89 5.10
CA VAL A 33 -7.93 -10.72 4.57
C VAL A 33 -8.07 -9.74 5.73
N GLU A 34 -7.58 -8.52 5.55
CA GLU A 34 -7.58 -7.48 6.56
C GLU A 34 -8.26 -6.22 6.03
N GLN A 35 -9.10 -5.63 6.88
CA GLN A 35 -9.66 -4.30 6.64
C GLN A 35 -8.72 -3.28 7.26
N GLU A 36 -8.25 -2.35 6.47
CA GLU A 36 -7.32 -1.32 6.89
C GLU A 36 -7.96 0.06 6.80
N ARG A 37 -7.75 0.85 7.84
CA ARG A 37 -7.95 2.29 7.82
C ARG A 37 -6.59 2.95 7.93
N ASN A 38 -6.17 3.65 6.90
CA ASN A 38 -4.84 4.24 6.79
C ASN A 38 -4.92 5.75 7.01
N LEU A 39 -4.28 6.25 8.08
CA LEU A 39 -4.14 7.68 8.39
C LEU A 39 -2.72 8.11 8.08
N LEU A 40 -2.57 9.12 7.23
CA LEU A 40 -1.27 9.71 6.94
C LEU A 40 -1.07 10.96 7.79
N PHE A 41 0.13 11.07 8.32
CA PHE A 41 0.55 12.22 9.14
C PHE A 41 1.63 13.01 8.43
N ASP A 42 1.59 14.32 8.58
CA ASP A 42 2.64 15.22 8.13
C ASP A 42 2.82 16.36 9.13
N ARG A 43 3.88 17.12 8.96
CA ARG A 43 4.03 18.39 9.65
C ARG A 43 3.11 19.44 9.02
N PRO A 44 2.77 20.55 9.72
CA PRO A 44 1.92 21.60 9.16
C PRO A 44 2.43 22.19 7.84
N ASP A 45 3.74 22.20 7.64
CA ASP A 45 4.40 22.66 6.41
C ASP A 45 4.43 21.60 5.28
N GLY A 46 3.99 20.37 5.54
CA GLY A 46 4.01 19.28 4.56
C GLY A 46 5.40 18.72 4.27
N ALA A 47 6.32 18.82 5.24
CA ALA A 47 7.74 18.48 5.04
C ALA A 47 7.96 17.03 4.60
N LEU A 48 7.21 16.06 5.15
CA LEU A 48 7.36 14.66 4.77
C LEU A 48 6.95 14.43 3.31
N ARG A 49 5.80 14.96 2.91
CA ARG A 49 5.32 14.86 1.53
C ARG A 49 6.27 15.52 0.53
N GLN A 50 6.80 16.70 0.87
CA GLN A 50 7.79 17.40 0.04
C GLN A 50 9.09 16.62 -0.13
N ALA A 51 9.47 15.86 0.91
CA ALA A 51 10.64 14.98 0.90
C ALA A 51 10.35 13.58 0.33
N ASN A 52 9.18 13.33 -0.26
CA ASN A 52 8.74 12.01 -0.75
C ASN A 52 8.79 10.93 0.35
N GLN A 53 8.41 11.32 1.56
CA GLN A 53 8.34 10.47 2.74
C GLN A 53 6.89 10.26 3.16
N VAL A 54 6.62 9.17 3.87
CA VAL A 54 5.28 8.84 4.39
C VAL A 54 5.39 8.43 5.85
N LEU A 55 4.55 9.03 6.70
CA LEU A 55 4.28 8.57 8.05
C LEU A 55 2.82 8.13 8.12
N ARG A 56 2.59 6.85 8.39
CA ARG A 56 1.27 6.23 8.33
C ARG A 56 0.95 5.49 9.62
N LEU A 57 -0.22 5.75 10.19
CA LEU A 57 -0.84 4.90 11.19
C LEU A 57 -1.93 4.07 10.50
N ARG A 58 -1.77 2.75 10.53
CA ARG A 58 -2.72 1.78 9.96
C ARG A 58 -3.48 1.13 11.11
N ILE A 59 -4.80 1.27 11.11
CA ILE A 59 -5.71 0.62 12.04
C ILE A 59 -6.25 -0.65 11.36
N LEU A 60 -6.21 -1.77 12.06
CA LEU A 60 -6.56 -3.07 11.51
C LEU A 60 -7.93 -3.53 12.02
N ASN A 61 -8.78 -3.99 11.10
CA ASN A 61 -10.07 -4.64 11.38
C ASN A 61 -10.98 -3.85 12.34
N GLY A 62 -10.89 -2.51 12.34
CA GLY A 62 -11.66 -1.63 13.22
C GLY A 62 -11.33 -1.74 14.71
N GLY A 63 -10.29 -2.52 15.07
CA GLY A 63 -9.83 -2.70 16.45
C GLY A 63 -8.91 -1.58 16.94
N PRO A 64 -8.44 -1.65 18.19
CA PRO A 64 -7.52 -0.68 18.74
C PRO A 64 -6.10 -0.83 18.18
N ALA A 65 -5.70 -2.03 17.81
CA ALA A 65 -4.35 -2.36 17.38
C ALA A 65 -4.10 -1.99 15.90
N GLY A 66 -2.83 -1.75 15.58
CA GLY A 66 -2.41 -1.40 14.22
C GLY A 66 -0.91 -1.40 14.03
N ARG A 67 -0.47 -0.56 13.10
CA ARG A 67 0.95 -0.41 12.73
C ARG A 67 1.28 1.05 12.46
N LEU A 68 2.38 1.51 13.02
CA LEU A 68 2.98 2.79 12.69
C LEU A 68 4.13 2.55 11.73
N THR A 69 4.07 3.15 10.54
CA THR A 69 5.02 2.94 9.46
C THR A 69 5.62 4.28 9.02
N TYR A 70 6.94 4.35 8.96
CA TYR A 70 7.66 5.40 8.24
C TYR A 70 8.22 4.82 6.95
N LYS A 71 8.05 5.54 5.84
CA LYS A 71 8.63 5.19 4.54
C LYS A 71 9.47 6.35 4.02
N GLY A 72 10.74 6.07 3.70
CA GLY A 72 11.69 7.02 3.13
C GLY A 72 11.39 7.37 1.67
N PRO A 73 12.23 8.23 1.06
CA PRO A 73 12.15 8.53 -0.37
C PRO A 73 12.29 7.27 -1.22
N ALA A 74 11.49 7.19 -2.28
CA ALA A 74 11.50 6.03 -3.17
C ALA A 74 12.52 6.21 -4.30
N ALA A 75 13.23 5.13 -4.64
CA ALA A 75 13.99 4.94 -5.87
C ALA A 75 13.29 3.91 -6.76
N TYR A 76 13.52 3.98 -8.06
CA TYR A 76 12.88 3.10 -9.04
C TYR A 76 13.91 2.47 -9.97
N THR A 77 13.73 1.18 -10.25
CA THR A 77 14.44 0.45 -11.30
C THR A 77 13.39 -0.25 -12.18
N GLY A 78 13.11 0.31 -13.34
CA GLY A 78 11.96 -0.10 -14.15
C GLY A 78 10.65 0.08 -13.38
N VAL A 79 9.89 -0.99 -13.24
CA VAL A 79 8.61 -1.00 -12.49
C VAL A 79 8.78 -1.27 -11.00
N VAL A 80 9.99 -1.64 -10.58
CA VAL A 80 10.30 -1.98 -9.18
C VAL A 80 10.64 -0.71 -8.41
N LYS A 81 9.96 -0.53 -7.29
CA LYS A 81 10.18 0.55 -6.34
C LYS A 81 10.91 0.03 -5.11
N GLN A 82 11.84 0.83 -4.61
CA GLN A 82 12.69 0.50 -3.48
C GLN A 82 12.80 1.70 -2.55
N ARG A 83 12.69 1.48 -1.24
CA ARG A 83 12.86 2.52 -0.22
C ARG A 83 13.08 1.94 1.18
N THR A 84 13.59 2.77 2.08
CA THR A 84 13.60 2.43 3.51
C THR A 84 12.18 2.36 4.05
N GLU A 85 11.86 1.28 4.76
CA GLU A 85 10.65 1.15 5.57
C GLU A 85 11.01 0.78 7.01
N LEU A 86 10.37 1.49 7.95
CA LEU A 86 10.44 1.21 9.39
C LEU A 86 9.01 1.05 9.88
N GLU A 87 8.68 -0.13 10.40
CA GLU A 87 7.34 -0.43 10.90
C GLU A 87 7.40 -1.02 12.31
N VAL A 88 6.46 -0.60 13.15
CA VAL A 88 6.27 -1.11 14.50
C VAL A 88 4.80 -1.41 14.74
N ALA A 89 4.52 -2.51 15.44
CA ALA A 89 3.18 -2.82 15.91
C ALA A 89 2.76 -1.83 17.00
N VAL A 90 1.48 -1.48 17.01
CA VAL A 90 0.86 -0.56 17.95
C VAL A 90 -0.36 -1.24 18.55
N ASP A 91 -0.41 -1.36 19.86
CA ASP A 91 -1.53 -1.99 20.58
C ASP A 91 -2.73 -1.04 20.73
N ASP A 92 -2.47 0.27 20.76
CA ASP A 92 -3.50 1.31 20.86
C ASP A 92 -3.23 2.44 19.86
N CYS A 93 -3.97 2.41 18.76
CA CYS A 93 -3.85 3.42 17.71
C CYS A 93 -4.37 4.81 18.13
N GLN A 94 -5.28 4.91 19.11
CA GLN A 94 -5.74 6.21 19.60
C GLN A 94 -4.64 6.90 20.38
N VAL A 95 -3.95 6.16 21.25
CA VAL A 95 -2.78 6.67 21.99
C VAL A 95 -1.64 7.02 21.04
N ALA A 96 -1.37 6.18 20.04
CA ALA A 96 -0.34 6.46 19.03
C ALA A 96 -0.66 7.72 18.22
N GLN A 97 -1.91 7.92 17.82
CA GLN A 97 -2.35 9.15 17.15
C GLN A 97 -2.15 10.38 18.03
N ALA A 98 -2.60 10.33 19.29
CA ALA A 98 -2.45 11.44 20.24
C ALA A 98 -0.96 11.78 20.47
N LEU A 99 -0.10 10.77 20.52
CA LEU A 99 1.35 10.95 20.65
C LEU A 99 1.94 11.66 19.42
N LEU A 100 1.56 11.25 18.22
CA LEU A 100 1.99 11.92 16.98
C LEU A 100 1.54 13.38 16.93
N GLU A 101 0.29 13.66 17.35
CA GLU A 101 -0.24 15.02 17.41
C GLU A 101 0.49 15.88 18.45
N ALA A 102 0.83 15.31 19.61
CA ALA A 102 1.63 15.99 20.64
C ALA A 102 3.06 16.31 20.17
N LEU A 103 3.63 15.47 19.29
CA LEU A 103 4.91 15.70 18.62
C LEU A 103 4.84 16.69 17.45
N GLY A 104 3.66 17.27 17.19
CA GLY A 104 3.46 18.30 16.16
C GLY A 104 3.08 17.78 14.78
N TYR A 105 2.87 16.47 14.61
CA TYR A 105 2.29 15.94 13.38
C TYR A 105 0.78 16.18 13.33
N ARG A 106 0.21 16.24 12.15
CA ARG A 106 -1.23 16.40 11.94
C ARG A 106 -1.75 15.31 11.03
N PRO A 107 -2.91 14.71 11.32
CA PRO A 107 -3.56 13.82 10.40
C PRO A 107 -3.99 14.59 9.14
N GLY A 108 -3.74 14.00 7.99
CA GLY A 108 -4.07 14.55 6.68
C GLY A 108 -4.96 13.60 5.91
N LEU A 109 -4.41 12.94 4.89
CA LEU A 109 -5.14 12.01 4.06
C LEU A 109 -5.49 10.73 4.83
N GLU A 110 -6.76 10.33 4.71
CA GLU A 110 -7.25 9.05 5.22
C GLU A 110 -7.89 8.25 4.08
N TYR A 111 -7.67 6.91 4.08
CA TYR A 111 -8.34 6.02 3.14
C TYR A 111 -8.49 4.60 3.70
N PRO A 112 -9.62 3.94 3.38
CA PRO A 112 -9.81 2.52 3.66
C PRO A 112 -9.10 1.68 2.59
N LYS A 113 -8.74 0.46 2.97
CA LYS A 113 -8.21 -0.55 2.07
C LYS A 113 -8.59 -1.94 2.61
N GLU A 114 -9.04 -2.82 1.73
CA GLU A 114 -9.09 -4.25 2.01
C GLU A 114 -7.86 -4.90 1.39
N ARG A 115 -7.10 -5.67 2.18
CA ARG A 115 -5.90 -6.40 1.73
C ARG A 115 -6.12 -7.89 1.87
N GLU A 116 -6.03 -8.62 0.76
CA GLU A 116 -5.91 -10.08 0.74
C GLU A 116 -4.45 -10.46 0.46
N THR A 117 -3.82 -11.16 1.41
CA THR A 117 -2.40 -11.50 1.34
C THR A 117 -2.18 -12.93 0.87
N TRP A 118 -1.18 -13.15 0.04
CA TRP A 118 -0.67 -14.43 -0.41
C TRP A 118 0.85 -14.49 -0.25
N TYR A 119 1.41 -15.68 -0.08
CA TYR A 119 2.85 -15.90 0.09
C TYR A 119 3.35 -16.88 -0.96
N LEU A 120 4.41 -16.50 -1.68
CA LEU A 120 5.01 -17.31 -2.74
C LEU A 120 6.51 -16.98 -2.87
N ASP A 121 7.37 -18.01 -2.89
CA ASP A 121 8.81 -17.92 -3.12
C ASP A 121 9.53 -16.88 -2.22
N GLY A 122 9.08 -16.73 -0.97
CA GLY A 122 9.64 -15.77 -0.02
C GLY A 122 9.20 -14.31 -0.24
N ALA A 123 8.23 -14.08 -1.12
CA ALA A 123 7.58 -12.79 -1.32
C ALA A 123 6.14 -12.80 -0.79
N GLU A 124 5.64 -11.61 -0.47
CA GLU A 124 4.23 -11.34 -0.23
C GLU A 124 3.61 -10.82 -1.52
N VAL A 125 2.44 -11.36 -1.88
CA VAL A 125 1.60 -10.87 -2.97
C VAL A 125 0.29 -10.41 -2.35
N ALA A 126 -0.01 -9.13 -2.45
CA ALA A 126 -1.21 -8.53 -1.89
C ALA A 126 -2.19 -8.14 -2.99
N LEU A 127 -3.47 -8.50 -2.82
CA LEU A 127 -4.57 -7.94 -3.59
C LEU A 127 -5.23 -6.86 -2.73
N ASP A 128 -5.07 -5.63 -3.14
CA ASP A 128 -5.56 -4.45 -2.43
C ASP A 128 -6.76 -3.85 -3.13
N THR A 129 -7.88 -3.78 -2.44
CA THR A 129 -9.10 -3.09 -2.91
C THR A 129 -9.23 -1.74 -2.21
N LEU A 130 -9.33 -0.67 -3.01
CA LEU A 130 -9.42 0.72 -2.55
C LEU A 130 -10.59 1.43 -3.26
N PRO A 131 -11.05 2.60 -2.79
CA PRO A 131 -12.15 3.35 -3.42
C PRO A 131 -11.90 3.71 -4.88
N PHE A 132 -10.64 3.74 -5.32
CA PHE A 132 -10.22 4.14 -6.66
C PHE A 132 -9.75 2.97 -7.54
N GLY A 133 -9.86 1.73 -7.09
CA GLY A 133 -9.53 0.55 -7.89
C GLY A 133 -8.90 -0.58 -7.08
N THR A 134 -8.62 -1.67 -7.78
CA THR A 134 -7.97 -2.85 -7.21
C THR A 134 -6.57 -3.01 -7.79
N TYR A 135 -5.63 -3.41 -6.95
CA TYR A 135 -4.22 -3.52 -7.29
C TYR A 135 -3.64 -4.84 -6.79
N CYS A 136 -2.60 -5.30 -7.45
CA CYS A 136 -1.70 -6.34 -6.96
C CYS A 136 -0.37 -5.70 -6.58
N GLU A 137 0.08 -5.86 -5.35
CA GLU A 137 1.44 -5.53 -4.92
C GLU A 137 2.23 -6.83 -4.75
N ILE A 138 3.47 -6.88 -5.24
CA ILE A 138 4.43 -7.95 -4.98
C ILE A 138 5.57 -7.32 -4.21
N GLU A 139 5.78 -7.74 -2.97
CA GLU A 139 6.84 -7.28 -2.10
C GLU A 139 7.76 -8.44 -1.72
N GLY A 140 9.07 -8.26 -1.85
CA GLY A 140 10.03 -9.31 -1.52
C GLY A 140 11.45 -9.03 -2.01
N PRO A 141 12.31 -10.07 -2.07
CA PRO A 141 13.67 -9.91 -2.56
C PRO A 141 13.71 -9.33 -3.98
N PRO A 142 14.65 -8.41 -4.30
CA PRO A 142 14.71 -7.70 -5.58
C PRO A 142 14.69 -8.61 -6.81
N GLN A 143 15.32 -9.78 -6.72
CA GLN A 143 15.36 -10.75 -7.81
C GLN A 143 14.08 -11.60 -7.95
N VAL A 144 13.23 -11.64 -6.90
CA VAL A 144 11.98 -12.41 -6.88
C VAL A 144 10.84 -11.61 -7.46
N VAL A 145 10.74 -10.32 -7.12
CA VAL A 145 9.63 -9.44 -7.52
C VAL A 145 9.35 -9.47 -9.04
N PRO A 146 10.34 -9.23 -9.94
CA PRO A 146 10.06 -9.25 -11.38
C PRO A 146 9.70 -10.64 -11.91
N ARG A 147 10.32 -11.70 -11.37
CA ARG A 147 10.01 -13.09 -11.77
C ARG A 147 8.59 -13.51 -11.40
N LEU A 148 8.12 -13.06 -10.23
CA LEU A 148 6.76 -13.33 -9.82
C LEU A 148 5.75 -12.56 -10.67
N ALA A 149 6.05 -11.32 -11.04
CA ALA A 149 5.19 -10.54 -11.92
C ALA A 149 5.00 -11.28 -13.27
N GLU A 150 6.06 -11.76 -13.89
CA GLU A 150 6.00 -12.58 -15.12
C GLU A 150 5.19 -13.87 -14.90
N ARG A 151 5.47 -14.61 -13.82
CA ARG A 151 4.79 -15.87 -13.50
C ARG A 151 3.30 -15.70 -13.22
N LEU A 152 2.91 -14.53 -12.75
CA LEU A 152 1.52 -14.16 -12.45
C LEU A 152 0.81 -13.46 -13.63
N ASP A 153 1.45 -13.36 -14.80
CA ASP A 153 0.94 -12.69 -16.00
C ASP A 153 0.56 -11.21 -15.72
N LEU A 154 1.40 -10.51 -14.99
CA LEU A 154 1.23 -9.08 -14.70
C LEU A 154 2.09 -8.26 -15.68
N PRO A 155 1.49 -7.68 -16.71
CA PRO A 155 2.25 -6.98 -17.74
C PRO A 155 2.79 -5.64 -17.23
N SER A 156 3.96 -5.23 -17.74
CA SER A 156 4.60 -3.97 -17.34
C SER A 156 3.74 -2.74 -17.63
N GLU A 157 2.85 -2.81 -18.61
CA GLU A 157 1.90 -1.76 -18.97
C GLU A 157 0.85 -1.51 -17.89
N ALA A 158 0.56 -2.53 -17.07
CA ALA A 158 -0.35 -2.43 -15.93
C ALA A 158 0.36 -1.94 -14.65
N ALA A 159 1.69 -1.72 -14.70
CA ALA A 159 2.43 -1.25 -13.55
C ALA A 159 2.00 0.16 -13.14
N GLU A 160 1.79 0.36 -11.84
CA GLU A 160 1.39 1.63 -11.24
C GLU A 160 2.49 2.12 -10.27
N PRO A 161 3.33 3.06 -10.68
CA PRO A 161 4.42 3.55 -9.85
C PRO A 161 3.96 4.44 -8.69
N ALA A 162 2.78 5.08 -8.83
CA ALA A 162 2.28 5.99 -7.80
C ALA A 162 1.88 5.24 -6.52
N GLY A 163 2.22 5.79 -5.37
CA GLY A 163 1.76 5.28 -4.08
C GLY A 163 0.27 5.51 -3.86
N TYR A 164 -0.38 4.68 -3.04
CA TYR A 164 -1.81 4.82 -2.72
C TYR A 164 -2.20 6.21 -2.21
N PRO A 165 -1.38 6.93 -1.40
CA PRO A 165 -1.69 8.30 -1.03
C PRO A 165 -1.86 9.24 -2.23
N THR A 166 -1.00 9.11 -3.24
CA THR A 166 -1.08 9.90 -4.48
C THR A 166 -2.32 9.55 -5.30
N LEU A 167 -2.62 8.25 -5.43
CA LEU A 167 -3.81 7.78 -6.14
C LEU A 167 -5.10 8.23 -5.44
N MET A 168 -5.15 8.16 -4.11
CA MET A 168 -6.29 8.65 -3.34
C MET A 168 -6.48 10.16 -3.48
N ALA A 169 -5.40 10.94 -3.43
CA ALA A 169 -5.47 12.39 -3.62
C ALA A 169 -6.03 12.75 -5.01
N ARG A 170 -5.60 12.05 -6.06
CA ARG A 170 -6.15 12.19 -7.43
C ARG A 170 -7.63 11.83 -7.48
N HIS A 171 -8.02 10.71 -6.87
CA HIS A 171 -9.42 10.28 -6.81
C HIS A 171 -10.32 11.33 -6.17
N LEU A 172 -9.91 11.90 -5.03
CA LEU A 172 -10.66 12.95 -4.33
C LEU A 172 -10.76 14.25 -5.15
N GLN A 173 -9.73 14.59 -5.93
CA GLN A 173 -9.78 15.74 -6.83
C GLN A 173 -10.80 15.57 -7.95
N HIS A 174 -10.90 14.36 -8.54
CA HIS A 174 -11.87 14.05 -9.59
C HIS A 174 -13.31 13.90 -9.06
N ALA A 175 -13.49 13.53 -7.80
CA ALA A 175 -14.79 13.39 -7.16
C ALA A 175 -15.38 14.74 -6.69
N ARG A 176 -14.61 15.83 -6.69
CA ARG A 176 -15.14 17.16 -6.40
C ARG A 176 -15.97 17.64 -7.59
N PRO A 177 -17.25 18.03 -7.39
CA PRO A 177 -18.01 18.68 -8.45
C PRO A 177 -17.27 19.94 -8.91
N PRO A 178 -17.38 20.33 -10.21
CA PRO A 178 -16.87 21.60 -10.66
C PRO A 178 -17.48 22.69 -9.76
N GLY A 179 -16.60 23.53 -9.18
CA GLY A 179 -17.03 24.65 -8.35
C GLY A 179 -17.98 25.59 -9.13
N PRO A 180 -18.85 26.34 -8.44
CA PRO A 180 -19.77 27.26 -9.07
C PRO A 180 -19.06 28.36 -9.86
#